data_618f24b0401385e61b3a66f927bb5649
#
_entry.id   618f24b0401385e61b3a66f927bb5649
#
_cell.length_a   1.000
_cell.length_b   1.000
_cell.length_c   1.000
_cell.angle_alpha   90.00
_cell.angle_beta   90.00
_cell.angle_gamma   90.00
#
_symmetry.space_group_name_H-M   'P 1'
#
loop_
_entity.id
_entity.type
_entity.pdbx_description
1 polymer ?
#
loop_
_entity_poly.entity_id
_entity_poly.type
_entity_poly.pdbx_seq_one_letter_code
_entity_poly.pdbx_strand_id
1 'polypeptide(L)'
;MRSALRKKVPRYPSDWSEFTGGNAIKRAVETVSDELSQRIFGYHMVKLGNLSSQIELTRCAVNHQFGQTPTLSPFGSVVAEAAELPYVENSIDGFLLANELDFAQDPHQILREVDRCLTPSGHIILSGFNPYSLTGLGRFLPIKRDNVLHEAGCYSAHRVKDWLGLLGYEIIEQRNILFSMLFFNQRKRLPTQWHDQISRYLPWCSSVYVILARKRVWPMTTVRPKWKLNPRFYPVGASMRVPFSDK
;
A
#
# COMPACT_ATOMS: atom_id res chain seq x y z
N MET A 1 15.42 -12.30 -8.93
CA MET A 1 14.68 -11.04 -8.62
C MET A 1 15.58 -9.84 -8.95
N ARG A 2 15.18 -8.90 -9.80
CA ARG A 2 16.00 -7.70 -10.05
C ARG A 2 15.89 -6.78 -8.84
N SER A 3 17.04 -6.30 -8.32
CA SER A 3 17.09 -5.33 -7.23
C SER A 3 16.26 -4.08 -7.60
N ALA A 4 15.49 -3.54 -6.64
CA ALA A 4 14.79 -2.28 -6.79
C ALA A 4 15.70 -1.07 -6.48
N LEU A 5 16.87 -1.32 -5.91
CA LEU A 5 17.88 -0.31 -5.63
C LEU A 5 18.36 0.36 -6.92
N ARG A 6 18.26 1.68 -6.95
CA ARG A 6 18.65 2.49 -8.12
C ARG A 6 20.06 3.01 -7.98
N LYS A 7 20.83 2.93 -9.08
CA LYS A 7 22.21 3.46 -9.12
C LYS A 7 22.28 4.99 -9.01
N LYS A 8 21.23 5.68 -9.49
CA LYS A 8 21.14 7.16 -9.47
C LYS A 8 19.97 7.57 -8.57
N VAL A 9 20.20 8.53 -7.69
CA VAL A 9 19.14 9.16 -6.91
C VAL A 9 18.19 9.86 -7.88
N PRO A 10 16.89 9.49 -7.95
CA PRO A 10 15.94 10.18 -8.79
C PRO A 10 15.68 11.59 -8.26
N ARG A 11 15.31 12.50 -9.17
CA ARG A 11 14.83 13.82 -8.74
C ARG A 11 13.52 13.63 -7.98
N TYR A 12 13.51 14.08 -6.73
CA TYR A 12 12.36 13.98 -5.87
C TYR A 12 11.44 15.18 -6.10
N PRO A 13 10.15 14.98 -6.47
CA PRO A 13 9.24 16.08 -6.74
C PRO A 13 8.85 16.81 -5.45
N SER A 14 8.82 18.13 -5.50
CA SER A 14 8.37 18.96 -4.38
C SER A 14 6.87 19.22 -4.42
N ASP A 15 6.27 19.23 -5.62
CA ASP A 15 4.87 19.56 -5.83
C ASP A 15 4.26 18.77 -6.98
N TRP A 16 2.94 18.56 -6.92
CA TRP A 16 2.18 17.93 -7.99
C TRP A 16 2.20 18.72 -9.29
N SER A 17 2.42 20.04 -9.24
CA SER A 17 2.50 20.90 -10.43
C SER A 17 3.71 20.60 -11.33
N GLU A 18 4.73 19.91 -10.82
CA GLU A 18 5.89 19.47 -11.60
C GLU A 18 5.52 18.41 -12.65
N PHE A 19 4.35 17.77 -12.50
CA PHE A 19 3.85 16.79 -13.47
C PHE A 19 2.91 17.42 -14.47
N THR A 20 2.98 16.97 -15.72
CA THR A 20 1.97 17.31 -16.71
C THR A 20 0.61 16.74 -16.24
N GLY A 21 -0.35 17.63 -15.93
CA GLY A 21 -1.66 17.22 -15.39
C GLY A 21 -1.62 16.80 -13.91
N GLY A 22 -0.57 17.13 -13.17
CA GLY A 22 -0.36 16.72 -11.79
C GLY A 22 -1.52 17.06 -10.84
N ASN A 23 -2.14 18.22 -11.00
CA ASN A 23 -3.32 18.61 -10.21
C ASN A 23 -4.52 17.67 -10.44
N ALA A 24 -4.69 17.12 -11.64
CA ALA A 24 -5.74 16.15 -11.92
C ALA A 24 -5.42 14.80 -11.26
N ILE A 25 -4.14 14.40 -11.31
CA ILE A 25 -3.68 13.18 -10.64
C ILE A 25 -3.86 13.34 -9.12
N LYS A 26 -3.41 14.47 -8.54
CA LYS A 26 -3.59 14.77 -7.12
C LYS A 26 -5.03 14.56 -6.69
N ARG A 27 -5.98 15.25 -7.36
CA ARG A 27 -7.42 15.15 -7.02
C ARG A 27 -7.95 13.73 -7.10
N ALA A 28 -7.55 12.97 -8.10
CA ALA A 28 -8.02 11.61 -8.25
C ALA A 28 -7.42 10.65 -7.22
N VAL A 29 -6.12 10.78 -6.91
CA VAL A 29 -5.47 10.03 -5.83
C VAL A 29 -6.08 10.42 -4.49
N GLU A 30 -6.33 11.71 -4.26
CA GLU A 30 -6.96 12.24 -3.06
C GLU A 30 -8.37 11.67 -2.86
N THR A 31 -9.24 11.73 -3.89
CA THR A 31 -10.60 11.18 -3.81
C THR A 31 -10.59 9.70 -3.44
N VAL A 32 -9.76 8.89 -4.10
CA VAL A 32 -9.70 7.45 -3.83
C VAL A 32 -9.06 7.17 -2.46
N SER A 33 -8.00 7.90 -2.10
CA SER A 33 -7.34 7.72 -0.81
C SER A 33 -8.24 8.14 0.34
N ASP A 34 -9.03 9.21 0.17
CA ASP A 34 -10.01 9.67 1.16
C ASP A 34 -11.13 8.64 1.38
N GLU A 35 -11.64 8.03 0.31
CA GLU A 35 -12.61 6.93 0.42
C GLU A 35 -12.03 5.70 1.15
N LEU A 36 -10.80 5.30 0.80
CA LEU A 36 -10.15 4.15 1.42
C LEU A 36 -9.77 4.42 2.88
N SER A 37 -9.46 5.66 3.22
CA SER A 37 -9.07 6.08 4.57
C SER A 37 -10.17 5.88 5.62
N GLN A 38 -11.44 5.80 5.22
CA GLN A 38 -12.56 5.50 6.12
C GLN A 38 -12.41 4.16 6.86
N ARG A 39 -11.59 3.26 6.33
CA ARG A 39 -11.32 1.95 6.95
C ARG A 39 -10.14 1.97 7.92
N ILE A 40 -9.49 3.11 8.08
CA ILE A 40 -8.33 3.29 8.97
C ILE A 40 -8.83 3.87 10.27
N PHE A 41 -8.53 3.18 11.35
CA PHE A 41 -8.83 3.59 12.71
C PHE A 41 -7.55 3.65 13.51
N GLY A 42 -7.47 4.57 14.45
CA GLY A 42 -6.30 4.73 15.33
C GLY A 42 -6.10 6.17 15.77
N TYR A 43 -4.91 6.48 16.21
CA TYR A 43 -4.53 7.78 16.75
C TYR A 43 -3.69 8.60 15.79
N HIS A 44 -2.76 7.95 15.07
CA HIS A 44 -1.73 8.64 14.28
C HIS A 44 -1.70 8.15 12.85
N MET A 45 -1.76 9.10 11.90
CA MET A 45 -1.57 8.83 10.48
C MET A 45 -0.50 9.75 9.90
N VAL A 46 0.49 9.15 9.25
CA VAL A 46 1.61 9.85 8.61
C VAL A 46 1.39 9.91 7.11
N LYS A 47 1.48 11.11 6.54
CA LYS A 47 1.54 11.35 5.10
C LYS A 47 3.02 11.47 4.71
N LEU A 48 3.57 10.38 4.17
CA LEU A 48 5.00 10.26 3.91
C LEU A 48 5.36 10.86 2.56
N GLY A 49 6.24 11.85 2.56
CA GLY A 49 6.75 12.53 1.38
C GLY A 49 6.00 13.80 0.99
N ASN A 50 6.61 14.59 0.09
CA ASN A 50 6.07 15.90 -0.33
C ASN A 50 4.70 15.78 -1.00
N LEU A 51 4.51 14.78 -1.85
CA LEU A 51 3.28 14.58 -2.59
C LEU A 51 2.14 14.11 -1.67
N SER A 52 2.44 13.21 -0.72
CA SER A 52 1.48 12.70 0.25
C SER A 52 1.01 13.78 1.22
N SER A 53 1.92 14.65 1.65
CA SER A 53 1.63 15.72 2.61
C SER A 53 0.63 16.75 2.08
N GLN A 54 0.51 16.88 0.76
CA GLN A 54 -0.44 17.78 0.09
C GLN A 54 -1.84 17.17 -0.11
N ILE A 55 -2.02 15.89 0.22
CA ILE A 55 -3.32 15.20 0.10
C ILE A 55 -4.11 15.39 1.39
N GLU A 56 -5.37 15.79 1.24
CA GLU A 56 -6.30 15.93 2.36
C GLU A 56 -7.15 14.65 2.50
N LEU A 57 -7.23 14.12 3.71
CA LEU A 57 -8.06 12.96 4.04
C LEU A 57 -9.15 13.41 5.02
N THR A 58 -10.28 13.85 4.48
CA THR A 58 -11.39 14.43 5.27
C THR A 58 -12.26 13.36 5.91
N ARG A 59 -12.34 12.18 5.30
CA ARG A 59 -13.19 11.05 5.75
C ARG A 59 -12.44 10.06 6.64
N CYS A 60 -11.14 10.30 6.87
CA CYS A 60 -10.34 9.46 7.74
C CYS A 60 -10.78 9.62 9.19
N ALA A 61 -11.01 8.50 9.89
CA ALA A 61 -11.39 8.51 11.30
C ALA A 61 -10.24 8.89 12.24
N VAL A 62 -9.00 8.89 11.74
CA VAL A 62 -7.81 9.28 12.50
C VAL A 62 -7.72 10.82 12.53
N ASN A 63 -7.83 11.40 13.73
CA ASN A 63 -7.81 12.85 13.91
C ASN A 63 -6.41 13.46 13.78
N HIS A 64 -5.38 12.77 14.27
CA HIS A 64 -4.01 13.27 14.22
C HIS A 64 -3.33 12.83 12.94
N GLN A 65 -3.45 13.66 11.90
CA GLN A 65 -2.80 13.47 10.60
C GLN A 65 -1.69 14.50 10.44
N PHE A 66 -0.50 14.06 10.07
CA PHE A 66 0.62 14.97 9.83
C PHE A 66 1.50 14.52 8.66
N GLY A 67 2.16 15.49 8.03
CA GLY A 67 3.06 15.27 6.90
C GLY A 67 4.50 15.12 7.36
N GLN A 68 5.21 14.16 6.78
CA GLN A 68 6.66 14.05 6.88
C GLN A 68 7.26 14.30 5.51
N THR A 69 8.22 15.21 5.44
CA THR A 69 8.88 15.62 4.20
C THR A 69 10.39 15.57 4.35
N PRO A 70 11.17 15.29 3.29
CA PRO A 70 12.63 15.25 3.38
C PRO A 70 13.25 16.63 3.58
N THR A 71 12.54 17.68 3.18
CA THR A 71 12.97 19.08 3.32
C THR A 71 11.86 19.90 3.92
N LEU A 72 12.21 21.07 4.46
CA LEU A 72 11.22 21.99 5.03
C LEU A 72 10.16 22.36 3.98
N SER A 73 8.91 22.08 4.29
CA SER A 73 7.75 22.32 3.43
C SER A 73 6.59 22.86 4.23
N PRO A 74 5.75 23.73 3.66
CA PRO A 74 4.56 24.24 4.35
C PRO A 74 3.54 23.13 4.69
N PHE A 75 3.62 21.98 4.04
CA PHE A 75 2.72 20.83 4.26
C PHE A 75 3.34 19.77 5.19
N GLY A 76 4.63 19.88 5.52
CA GLY A 76 5.34 18.94 6.39
C GLY A 76 5.42 19.45 7.82
N SER A 77 5.00 18.61 8.78
CA SER A 77 5.18 18.89 10.21
C SER A 77 6.47 18.31 10.77
N VAL A 78 7.00 17.27 10.10
CA VAL A 78 8.24 16.59 10.48
C VAL A 78 9.18 16.58 9.27
N VAL A 79 10.46 16.91 9.50
CA VAL A 79 11.50 16.84 8.47
C VAL A 79 12.37 15.62 8.76
N ALA A 80 12.27 14.59 7.90
CA ALA A 80 13.08 13.39 7.98
C ALA A 80 13.06 12.65 6.64
N GLU A 81 14.08 11.82 6.39
CA GLU A 81 14.12 10.97 5.22
C GLU A 81 13.15 9.78 5.35
N ALA A 82 12.53 9.40 4.23
CA ALA A 82 11.59 8.27 4.20
C ALA A 82 12.27 6.91 4.47
N ALA A 83 13.58 6.82 4.24
CA ALA A 83 14.36 5.62 4.50
C ALA A 83 14.76 5.42 5.98
N GLU A 84 14.62 6.48 6.82
CA GLU A 84 14.96 6.46 8.25
C GLU A 84 13.89 7.26 9.00
N LEU A 85 12.82 6.56 9.43
CA LEU A 85 11.69 7.22 10.08
C LEU A 85 11.98 7.51 11.55
N PRO A 86 11.75 8.75 12.03
CA PRO A 86 12.03 9.15 13.41
C PRO A 86 10.93 8.72 14.41
N TYR A 87 10.24 7.62 14.12
CA TYR A 87 9.15 7.11 14.95
C TYR A 87 9.54 5.83 15.66
N VAL A 88 8.94 5.63 16.83
CA VAL A 88 9.09 4.39 17.60
C VAL A 88 8.41 3.23 16.86
N GLU A 89 8.89 2.02 17.10
CA GLU A 89 8.25 0.82 16.56
C GLU A 89 6.80 0.68 17.03
N ASN A 90 5.93 0.26 16.11
CA ASN A 90 4.51 0.03 16.38
C ASN A 90 3.77 1.25 16.98
N SER A 91 4.09 2.45 16.56
CA SER A 91 3.51 3.70 17.08
C SER A 91 2.55 4.41 16.14
N ILE A 92 2.51 4.03 14.87
CA ILE A 92 1.69 4.67 13.82
C ILE A 92 0.61 3.70 13.35
N ASP A 93 -0.62 4.18 13.23
CA ASP A 93 -1.76 3.35 12.81
C ASP A 93 -2.01 3.37 11.31
N GLY A 94 -1.58 4.43 10.62
CA GLY A 94 -1.73 4.55 9.19
C GLY A 94 -0.62 5.31 8.50
N PHE A 95 -0.28 4.87 7.28
CA PHE A 95 0.61 5.60 6.38
C PHE A 95 -0.08 5.87 5.04
N LEU A 96 0.13 7.07 4.51
CA LEU A 96 -0.18 7.43 3.12
C LEU A 96 1.13 7.65 2.36
N LEU A 97 1.36 6.86 1.31
CA LEU A 97 2.49 6.94 0.41
C LEU A 97 1.99 7.27 -1.01
N ALA A 98 1.83 8.55 -1.32
CA ALA A 98 1.39 8.97 -2.65
C ALA A 98 2.59 9.06 -3.59
N ASN A 99 2.75 8.04 -4.45
CA ASN A 99 3.83 7.93 -5.44
C ASN A 99 5.25 8.00 -4.84
N GLU A 100 5.39 7.82 -3.53
CA GLU A 100 6.66 7.92 -2.81
C GLU A 100 7.67 6.88 -3.30
N LEU A 101 7.23 5.64 -3.48
CA LEU A 101 8.10 4.56 -3.94
C LEU A 101 8.64 4.77 -5.36
N ASP A 102 7.90 5.51 -6.20
CA ASP A 102 8.31 5.78 -7.59
C ASP A 102 9.55 6.67 -7.66
N PHE A 103 9.75 7.54 -6.65
CA PHE A 103 10.86 8.49 -6.57
C PHE A 103 11.91 8.07 -5.54
N ALA A 104 11.72 6.96 -4.86
CA ALA A 104 12.67 6.42 -3.90
C ALA A 104 13.92 5.85 -4.59
N GLN A 105 15.08 5.99 -3.94
CA GLN A 105 16.29 5.29 -4.33
C GLN A 105 16.22 3.81 -3.96
N ASP A 106 15.79 3.49 -2.73
CA ASP A 106 15.50 2.14 -2.25
C ASP A 106 14.06 2.04 -1.70
N PRO A 107 13.09 1.67 -2.53
CA PRO A 107 11.71 1.52 -2.10
C PRO A 107 11.51 0.40 -1.06
N HIS A 108 12.41 -0.60 -1.05
CA HIS A 108 12.33 -1.67 -0.05
C HIS A 108 12.74 -1.19 1.34
N GLN A 109 13.71 -0.26 1.42
CA GLN A 109 14.09 0.33 2.70
C GLN A 109 12.94 1.15 3.29
N ILE A 110 12.29 1.96 2.46
CA ILE A 110 11.12 2.74 2.90
C ILE A 110 10.01 1.82 3.41
N LEU A 111 9.69 0.74 2.69
CA LEU A 111 8.66 -0.20 3.14
C LEU A 111 9.03 -0.91 4.44
N ARG A 112 10.32 -1.24 4.67
CA ARG A 112 10.78 -1.82 5.94
C ARG A 112 10.64 -0.85 7.11
N GLU A 113 10.98 0.43 6.90
CA GLU A 113 10.83 1.45 7.93
C GLU A 113 9.36 1.72 8.25
N VAL A 114 8.52 1.81 7.22
CA VAL A 114 7.06 1.91 7.39
C VAL A 114 6.53 0.70 8.17
N ASP A 115 6.98 -0.51 7.83
CA ASP A 115 6.58 -1.72 8.55
C ASP A 115 7.04 -1.72 10.01
N ARG A 116 8.25 -1.26 10.30
CA ARG A 116 8.76 -1.13 11.66
C ARG A 116 7.89 -0.20 12.52
N CYS A 117 7.50 0.95 11.97
CA CYS A 117 6.74 1.96 12.70
C CYS A 117 5.25 1.66 12.80
N LEU A 118 4.71 0.84 11.88
CA LEU A 118 3.27 0.55 11.80
C LEU A 118 2.82 -0.42 12.90
N THR A 119 1.73 -0.07 13.58
CA THR A 119 1.09 -0.91 14.61
C THR A 119 0.61 -2.25 14.03
N PRO A 120 0.50 -3.30 14.85
CA PRO A 120 -0.23 -4.51 14.48
C PRO A 120 -1.66 -4.17 14.03
N SER A 121 -2.05 -4.64 12.85
CA SER A 121 -3.32 -4.28 12.18
C SER A 121 -3.39 -2.85 11.62
N GLY A 122 -2.30 -2.08 11.64
CA GLY A 122 -2.19 -0.79 10.98
C GLY A 122 -2.33 -0.89 9.45
N HIS A 123 -2.63 0.22 8.82
CA HIS A 123 -2.97 0.27 7.40
C HIS A 123 -2.00 1.14 6.60
N ILE A 124 -1.79 0.77 5.35
CA ILE A 124 -1.03 1.56 4.39
C ILE A 124 -1.92 1.85 3.19
N ILE A 125 -2.03 3.12 2.81
CA ILE A 125 -2.53 3.54 1.50
C ILE A 125 -1.31 3.90 0.65
N LEU A 126 -1.16 3.22 -0.48
CA LEU A 126 -0.04 3.41 -1.38
C LEU A 126 -0.54 3.67 -2.79
N SER A 127 -0.10 4.76 -3.42
CA SER A 127 -0.31 4.98 -4.85
C SER A 127 1.01 4.91 -5.64
N GLY A 128 0.91 4.54 -6.90
CA GLY A 128 2.06 4.46 -7.79
C GLY A 128 1.68 4.55 -9.26
N PHE A 129 2.66 4.90 -10.09
CA PHE A 129 2.51 4.95 -11.54
C PHE A 129 2.64 3.56 -12.16
N ASN A 130 1.70 3.22 -13.04
CA ASN A 130 1.71 1.95 -13.74
C ASN A 130 2.66 2.01 -14.95
N PRO A 131 3.70 1.18 -15.02
CA PRO A 131 4.63 1.15 -16.15
C PRO A 131 3.98 0.70 -17.47
N TYR A 132 2.88 -0.05 -17.40
CA TYR A 132 2.18 -0.58 -18.57
C TYR A 132 1.12 0.38 -19.13
N SER A 133 0.95 1.53 -18.49
CA SER A 133 0.04 2.57 -18.99
C SER A 133 0.62 3.31 -20.20
N LEU A 134 -0.24 4.04 -20.92
CA LEU A 134 0.20 4.99 -21.93
C LEU A 134 1.20 6.01 -21.38
N THR A 135 1.12 6.30 -20.08
CA THR A 135 2.08 7.14 -19.34
C THR A 135 3.45 6.48 -19.27
N GLY A 136 3.50 5.18 -18.92
CA GLY A 136 4.74 4.42 -18.90
C GLY A 136 5.34 4.23 -20.29
N LEU A 137 4.49 4.03 -21.31
CA LEU A 137 4.92 3.91 -22.70
C LEU A 137 5.44 5.25 -23.26
N GLY A 138 4.86 6.37 -22.85
CA GLY A 138 5.33 7.72 -23.21
C GLY A 138 6.73 8.04 -22.73
N ARG A 139 7.26 7.29 -21.75
CA ARG A 139 8.66 7.37 -21.32
C ARG A 139 9.65 6.98 -22.43
N PHE A 140 9.25 6.12 -23.36
CA PHE A 140 10.07 5.71 -24.50
C PHE A 140 10.00 6.69 -25.68
N LEU A 141 9.02 7.61 -25.69
CA LEU A 141 8.93 8.67 -26.69
C LEU A 141 9.84 9.85 -26.28
N PRO A 142 10.64 10.41 -27.20
CA PRO A 142 11.57 11.51 -26.92
C PRO A 142 10.85 12.87 -26.77
N ILE A 143 9.69 12.88 -26.11
CA ILE A 143 8.88 14.07 -25.92
C ILE A 143 9.25 14.69 -24.57
N LYS A 144 9.93 15.84 -24.63
CA LYS A 144 10.35 16.68 -23.49
C LYS A 144 11.04 15.90 -22.35
N ARG A 145 12.37 15.85 -22.41
CA ARG A 145 13.24 15.22 -21.39
C ARG A 145 13.19 15.86 -19.99
N ASP A 146 12.56 17.01 -19.84
CA ASP A 146 12.49 17.75 -18.55
C ASP A 146 11.33 17.30 -17.64
N ASN A 147 10.60 16.25 -17.99
CA ASN A 147 9.49 15.80 -17.17
C ASN A 147 10.00 14.85 -16.06
N VAL A 148 9.72 15.20 -14.81
CA VAL A 148 10.08 14.41 -13.60
C VAL A 148 9.61 12.95 -13.70
N LEU A 149 8.53 12.68 -14.46
CA LEU A 149 8.02 11.33 -14.73
C LEU A 149 9.04 10.40 -15.43
N HIS A 150 10.01 10.96 -16.18
CA HIS A 150 11.06 10.14 -16.80
C HIS A 150 12.02 9.54 -15.77
N GLU A 151 12.15 10.19 -14.62
CA GLU A 151 12.98 9.71 -13.52
C GLU A 151 12.22 8.80 -12.53
N ALA A 152 10.89 8.74 -12.61
CA ALA A 152 10.07 7.89 -11.76
C ALA A 152 10.39 6.39 -11.95
N GLY A 153 10.37 5.61 -10.87
CA GLY A 153 10.62 4.17 -10.89
C GLY A 153 9.56 3.34 -11.59
N CYS A 154 8.34 3.81 -11.60
CA CYS A 154 7.16 3.14 -12.14
C CYS A 154 7.17 1.63 -11.85
N TYR A 155 6.66 1.25 -10.70
CA TYR A 155 6.51 -0.15 -10.32
C TYR A 155 5.09 -0.63 -10.62
N SER A 156 4.95 -1.84 -11.17
CA SER A 156 3.60 -2.38 -11.39
C SER A 156 2.92 -2.68 -10.05
N ALA A 157 1.59 -2.55 -10.02
CA ALA A 157 0.81 -2.88 -8.82
C ALA A 157 1.05 -4.31 -8.34
N HIS A 158 1.24 -5.27 -9.26
CA HIS A 158 1.58 -6.65 -8.93
C HIS A 158 2.89 -6.74 -8.14
N ARG A 159 3.93 -6.05 -8.60
CA ARG A 159 5.25 -6.05 -7.94
C ARG A 159 5.19 -5.43 -6.54
N VAL A 160 4.45 -4.35 -6.39
CA VAL A 160 4.26 -3.71 -5.08
C VAL A 160 3.48 -4.62 -4.13
N LYS A 161 2.46 -5.32 -4.63
CA LYS A 161 1.73 -6.33 -3.83
C LYS A 161 2.64 -7.48 -3.39
N ASP A 162 3.53 -7.95 -4.26
CA ASP A 162 4.50 -8.99 -3.89
C ASP A 162 5.41 -8.50 -2.74
N TRP A 163 5.87 -7.23 -2.79
CA TRP A 163 6.68 -6.66 -1.72
C TRP A 163 5.91 -6.56 -0.41
N LEU A 164 4.67 -6.09 -0.47
CA LEU A 164 3.79 -6.02 0.70
C LEU A 164 3.49 -7.42 1.26
N GLY A 165 3.25 -8.40 0.39
CA GLY A 165 3.04 -9.79 0.79
C GLY A 165 4.25 -10.42 1.50
N LEU A 166 5.48 -10.09 1.05
CA LEU A 166 6.71 -10.54 1.72
C LEU A 166 6.87 -9.94 3.13
N LEU A 167 6.34 -8.75 3.37
CA LEU A 167 6.31 -8.10 4.68
C LEU A 167 5.11 -8.55 5.54
N GLY A 168 4.25 -9.42 5.04
CA GLY A 168 3.11 -9.95 5.77
C GLY A 168 1.84 -9.08 5.70
N TYR A 169 1.76 -8.19 4.71
CA TYR A 169 0.56 -7.38 4.50
C TYR A 169 -0.53 -8.15 3.74
N GLU A 170 -1.75 -7.96 4.16
CA GLU A 170 -2.96 -8.35 3.45
C GLU A 170 -3.47 -7.20 2.60
N ILE A 171 -3.64 -7.44 1.30
CA ILE A 171 -4.21 -6.44 0.39
C ILE A 171 -5.73 -6.44 0.57
N ILE A 172 -6.28 -5.33 1.06
CA ILE A 172 -7.72 -5.19 1.28
C ILE A 172 -8.41 -4.78 -0.01
N GLU A 173 -7.86 -3.76 -0.70
CA GLU A 173 -8.46 -3.22 -1.91
C GLU A 173 -7.39 -2.63 -2.83
N GLN A 174 -7.64 -2.74 -4.14
CA GLN A 174 -6.89 -2.03 -5.15
C GLN A 174 -7.84 -1.29 -6.05
N ARG A 175 -7.56 -0.01 -6.28
CA ARG A 175 -8.26 0.81 -7.26
C ARG A 175 -7.32 1.28 -8.35
N ASN A 176 -7.77 1.21 -9.58
CA ASN A 176 -7.03 1.67 -10.74
C ASN A 176 -7.65 2.95 -11.26
N ILE A 177 -6.84 3.98 -11.45
CA ILE A 177 -7.27 5.29 -11.90
C ILE A 177 -6.75 5.49 -13.31
N LEU A 178 -7.68 5.75 -14.24
CA LEU A 178 -7.36 5.99 -15.63
C LEU A 178 -7.08 7.46 -15.85
N PHE A 179 -5.88 7.73 -16.38
CA PHE A 179 -5.55 9.00 -16.97
C PHE A 179 -5.01 8.78 -18.38
N SER A 180 -5.87 8.97 -19.36
CA SER A 180 -5.44 8.97 -20.75
C SER A 180 -4.67 10.25 -21.12
N MET A 181 -4.55 11.23 -20.20
CA MET A 181 -4.17 12.60 -20.53
C MET A 181 -2.84 13.09 -19.96
N LEU A 182 -2.03 12.24 -19.34
CA LEU A 182 -0.73 12.68 -18.78
C LEU A 182 0.26 13.18 -19.85
N PHE A 183 0.06 12.82 -21.12
CA PHE A 183 0.91 13.23 -22.24
C PHE A 183 0.21 14.07 -23.30
N PHE A 184 -1.11 14.16 -23.29
CA PHE A 184 -1.85 14.96 -24.26
C PHE A 184 -2.34 16.26 -23.64
N ASN A 185 -1.96 17.36 -24.26
CA ASN A 185 -2.34 18.73 -23.91
C ASN A 185 -3.84 18.83 -23.61
N GLN A 186 -4.22 19.53 -22.54
CA GLN A 186 -5.57 19.64 -21.94
C GLN A 186 -6.71 20.03 -22.92
N ARG A 187 -6.42 20.30 -24.19
CA ARG A 187 -7.41 20.78 -25.18
C ARG A 187 -8.33 19.69 -25.77
N LYS A 188 -8.04 18.41 -25.57
CA LYS A 188 -8.90 17.31 -26.06
C LYS A 188 -9.32 16.40 -24.92
N ARG A 189 -10.32 16.83 -24.16
CA ARG A 189 -11.01 15.96 -23.19
C ARG A 189 -11.77 14.88 -23.98
N LEU A 190 -11.40 13.63 -23.80
CA LEU A 190 -12.26 12.52 -24.22
C LEU A 190 -13.55 12.57 -23.41
N PRO A 191 -14.71 12.30 -24.02
CA PRO A 191 -15.98 12.28 -23.31
C PRO A 191 -15.91 11.29 -22.13
N THR A 192 -16.47 11.68 -20.98
CA THR A 192 -16.47 10.92 -19.72
C THR A 192 -16.97 9.48 -19.90
N GLN A 193 -17.89 9.27 -20.85
CA GLN A 193 -18.47 7.95 -21.15
C GLN A 193 -17.45 6.94 -21.68
N TRP A 194 -16.38 7.38 -22.36
CA TRP A 194 -15.31 6.50 -22.83
C TRP A 194 -14.34 6.10 -21.70
N HIS A 195 -14.23 6.92 -20.66
CA HIS A 195 -13.41 6.60 -19.49
C HIS A 195 -13.92 5.37 -18.76
N ASP A 196 -15.23 5.30 -18.51
CA ASP A 196 -15.85 4.19 -17.78
C ASP A 196 -15.81 2.88 -18.57
N GLN A 197 -15.96 2.96 -19.89
CA GLN A 197 -15.89 1.77 -20.74
C GLN A 197 -14.45 1.26 -20.88
N ILE A 198 -13.47 2.12 -21.10
CA ILE A 198 -12.06 1.73 -21.23
C ILE A 198 -11.54 1.17 -19.91
N SER A 199 -11.93 1.74 -18.75
CA SER A 199 -11.54 1.23 -17.44
C SER A 199 -12.10 -0.18 -17.17
N ARG A 200 -13.25 -0.48 -17.72
CA ARG A 200 -13.90 -1.77 -17.56
C ARG A 200 -13.29 -2.88 -18.43
N TYR A 201 -12.84 -2.52 -19.63
CA TYR A 201 -12.29 -3.49 -20.61
C TYR A 201 -10.76 -3.61 -20.56
N LEU A 202 -10.04 -2.57 -20.14
CA LEU A 202 -8.57 -2.52 -20.10
C LEU A 202 -8.04 -1.98 -18.76
N PRO A 203 -8.28 -2.67 -17.66
CA PRO A 203 -7.79 -2.24 -16.33
C PRO A 203 -6.27 -2.13 -16.27
N TRP A 204 -5.56 -2.76 -17.20
CA TRP A 204 -4.10 -2.75 -17.30
C TRP A 204 -3.53 -1.44 -17.85
N CYS A 205 -4.36 -0.65 -18.54
CA CYS A 205 -3.98 0.66 -19.09
C CYS A 205 -4.15 1.81 -18.10
N SER A 206 -4.54 1.54 -16.84
CA SER A 206 -4.64 2.56 -15.80
C SER A 206 -3.29 3.21 -15.55
N SER A 207 -3.26 4.55 -15.47
CA SER A 207 -2.02 5.29 -15.29
C SER A 207 -1.52 5.29 -13.85
N VAL A 208 -2.43 5.28 -12.90
CA VAL A 208 -2.15 5.28 -11.47
C VAL A 208 -2.97 4.18 -10.81
N TYR A 209 -2.37 3.47 -9.87
CA TYR A 209 -3.08 2.56 -8.99
C TYR A 209 -3.00 3.06 -7.55
N VAL A 210 -4.01 2.73 -6.75
CA VAL A 210 -4.03 2.94 -5.30
C VAL A 210 -4.32 1.61 -4.63
N ILE A 211 -3.52 1.25 -3.64
CA ILE A 211 -3.62 0.01 -2.88
C ILE A 211 -3.84 0.35 -1.41
N LEU A 212 -4.84 -0.25 -0.80
CA LEU A 212 -5.02 -0.29 0.65
C LEU A 212 -4.57 -1.67 1.14
N ALA A 213 -3.61 -1.69 2.05
CA ALA A 213 -3.10 -2.89 2.67
C ALA A 213 -3.11 -2.76 4.20
N ARG A 214 -3.24 -3.89 4.89
CA ARG A 214 -3.22 -3.98 6.34
C ARG A 214 -2.10 -4.90 6.80
N LYS A 215 -1.34 -4.48 7.81
CA LYS A 215 -0.32 -5.30 8.45
C LYS A 215 -0.99 -6.44 9.22
N ARG A 216 -0.63 -7.67 8.90
CA ARG A 216 -1.16 -8.87 9.54
C ARG A 216 -0.08 -9.49 10.42
N VAL A 217 -0.23 -9.32 11.71
CA VAL A 217 0.66 -9.98 12.67
C VAL A 217 -0.03 -11.27 13.12
N TRP A 218 0.57 -12.41 12.79
CA TRP A 218 0.10 -13.70 13.29
C TRP A 218 0.52 -13.83 14.76
N PRO A 219 -0.43 -13.96 15.70
CA PRO A 219 -0.05 -14.20 17.07
C PRO A 219 0.70 -15.54 17.15
N MET A 220 1.93 -15.52 17.65
CA MET A 220 2.75 -16.72 17.84
C MET A 220 2.30 -17.56 19.05
N THR A 221 1.05 -17.49 19.44
CA THR A 221 0.51 -18.42 20.43
C THR A 221 0.25 -19.75 19.74
N THR A 222 1.19 -20.66 19.85
CA THR A 222 0.97 -22.07 19.54
C THR A 222 -0.09 -22.58 20.50
N VAL A 223 -1.35 -22.59 20.05
CA VAL A 223 -2.39 -23.33 20.76
C VAL A 223 -2.02 -24.81 20.61
N ARG A 224 -1.41 -25.36 21.67
CA ARG A 224 -1.19 -26.82 21.71
C ARG A 224 -2.54 -27.47 21.61
N PRO A 225 -2.82 -28.27 20.59
CA PRO A 225 -4.07 -29.03 20.51
C PRO A 225 -4.11 -29.91 21.78
N LYS A 226 -5.09 -29.70 22.63
CA LYS A 226 -5.35 -30.62 23.74
C LYS A 226 -5.90 -31.89 23.09
N TRP A 227 -5.02 -32.84 22.83
CA TRP A 227 -5.43 -34.18 22.45
C TRP A 227 -6.26 -34.72 23.64
N LYS A 228 -7.56 -34.83 23.48
CA LYS A 228 -8.38 -35.61 24.38
C LYS A 228 -7.94 -37.05 24.21
N LEU A 229 -7.20 -37.57 25.18
CA LEU A 229 -6.98 -39.02 25.26
C LEU A 229 -8.36 -39.64 25.30
N ASN A 230 -8.72 -40.35 24.26
CA ASN A 230 -9.94 -41.17 24.25
C ASN A 230 -9.83 -42.10 25.46
N PRO A 231 -10.86 -42.20 26.33
CA PRO A 231 -10.84 -43.13 27.42
C PRO A 231 -10.61 -44.55 26.86
N ARG A 232 -9.52 -45.14 27.27
CA ARG A 232 -9.26 -46.54 26.94
C ARG A 232 -10.45 -47.37 27.49
N PHE A 233 -11.20 -48.01 26.61
CA PHE A 233 -12.15 -49.03 27.05
C PHE A 233 -11.34 -50.13 27.69
N TYR A 234 -11.48 -50.27 29.01
CA TYR A 234 -11.05 -51.48 29.69
C TYR A 234 -12.14 -52.54 29.45
N PRO A 235 -11.81 -53.71 28.87
CA PRO A 235 -12.78 -54.76 28.78
C PRO A 235 -13.17 -55.19 30.19
N VAL A 236 -14.45 -55.07 30.53
CA VAL A 236 -14.99 -55.59 31.78
C VAL A 236 -14.93 -57.11 31.68
N GLY A 237 -14.07 -57.74 32.44
CA GLY A 237 -13.98 -59.18 32.49
C GLY A 237 -15.36 -59.80 32.83
N ALA A 238 -15.88 -60.65 31.97
CA ALA A 238 -17.07 -61.39 32.28
C ALA A 238 -16.80 -62.28 33.46
N SER A 239 -17.50 -62.08 34.57
CA SER A 239 -17.48 -62.96 35.74
C SER A 239 -18.14 -64.27 35.33
N MET A 240 -17.37 -65.35 35.22
CA MET A 240 -17.89 -66.70 35.13
C MET A 240 -18.59 -67.05 36.43
N ARG A 241 -19.92 -67.17 36.39
CA ARG A 241 -20.67 -67.86 37.45
C ARG A 241 -20.31 -69.37 37.39
N VAL A 242 -19.64 -69.81 38.43
CA VAL A 242 -19.43 -71.22 38.69
C VAL A 242 -20.80 -71.82 39.06
N PRO A 243 -21.27 -72.87 38.41
CA PRO A 243 -22.52 -73.53 38.81
C PRO A 243 -22.29 -74.22 40.15
N PHE A 244 -23.18 -73.96 41.09
CA PHE A 244 -23.26 -74.65 42.39
C PHE A 244 -23.68 -76.14 42.09
N SER A 245 -22.86 -77.09 42.49
CA SER A 245 -23.20 -78.52 42.50
C SER A 245 -23.81 -78.85 43.82
N ASP A 246 -25.09 -79.17 43.85
CA ASP A 246 -25.77 -79.83 44.93
C ASP A 246 -25.23 -81.20 45.21
N LYS A 247 -24.88 -81.47 46.45
CA LYS A 247 -25.02 -82.77 47.11
C LYS A 247 -25.35 -82.50 48.61
#